data_ac84e632be77710b4d37848afd7daefe
#
_entry.id   ac84e632be77710b4d37848afd7daefe
#
_cell.length_a   1.000
_cell.length_b   1.000
_cell.length_c   1.000
_cell.angle_alpha   90.00
_cell.angle_beta   90.00
_cell.angle_gamma   90.00
#
_symmetry.space_group_name_H-M   'P 1'
#
loop_
_entity.id
_entity.type
_entity.pdbx_description
1 polymer ?
#
loop_
_entity_poly.entity_id
_entity_poly.type
_entity_poly.pdbx_seq_one_letter_code
_entity_poly.pdbx_strand_id
1 'polypeptide(L)'
;DAAGNVVARGHNRRVQDGEPAAHAEVTCVRRAGRRRDWRSLTLVSTLSPCAMCSGTAVLFRIPVVVIGEHDSYLGAEDWLRAAGIEVHVLDDPRCVALMERLQREHPDLWGEDIGE
;
A
#
# COMPACT_ATOMS: atom_id res chain seq x y z
N ASP A 1 -7.63 13.26 0.81
CA ASP A 1 -8.24 14.03 -0.27
C ASP A 1 -7.41 15.28 -0.59
N ALA A 2 -7.85 16.04 -1.59
CA ALA A 2 -7.15 17.24 -2.04
C ALA A 2 -7.05 18.34 -0.96
N ALA A 3 -7.91 18.31 0.05
CA ALA A 3 -7.87 19.23 1.18
C ALA A 3 -6.97 18.76 2.32
N GLY A 4 -6.35 17.59 2.18
CA GLY A 4 -5.48 16.98 3.19
C GLY A 4 -6.23 16.19 4.26
N ASN A 5 -7.53 15.96 4.09
CA ASN A 5 -8.29 15.15 5.04
C ASN A 5 -8.08 13.66 4.80
N VAL A 6 -7.97 12.87 5.87
CA VAL A 6 -7.90 11.41 5.79
C VAL A 6 -9.30 10.86 5.51
N VAL A 7 -9.43 10.18 4.36
CA VAL A 7 -10.70 9.54 3.95
C VAL A 7 -10.87 8.18 4.62
N ALA A 8 -9.80 7.39 4.68
CA ALA A 8 -9.79 6.08 5.32
C ALA A 8 -8.38 5.70 5.73
N ARG A 9 -8.28 4.79 6.70
CA ARG A 9 -7.03 4.17 7.16
C ARG A 9 -7.19 2.66 7.15
N GLY A 10 -6.08 1.95 6.94
CA GLY A 10 -6.06 0.50 7.01
C GLY A 10 -4.69 -0.01 7.40
N HIS A 11 -4.66 -1.19 7.96
CA HIS A 11 -3.44 -1.97 8.19
C HIS A 11 -3.67 -3.38 7.67
N ASN A 12 -2.60 -4.16 7.54
CA ASN A 12 -2.70 -5.55 7.13
C ASN A 12 -3.59 -6.34 8.10
N ARG A 13 -4.56 -7.06 7.57
CA ARG A 13 -5.52 -7.86 8.36
C ARG A 13 -5.60 -9.30 7.90
N ARG A 14 -4.57 -9.78 7.17
CA ARG A 14 -4.56 -11.16 6.66
C ARG A 14 -4.73 -12.18 7.80
N VAL A 15 -4.02 -11.98 8.90
CA VAL A 15 -4.08 -12.86 10.07
C VAL A 15 -5.40 -12.68 10.82
N GLN A 16 -5.79 -11.44 11.11
CA GLN A 16 -6.99 -11.15 11.89
C GLN A 16 -8.28 -11.63 11.21
N ASP A 17 -8.37 -11.44 9.89
CA ASP A 17 -9.58 -11.73 9.13
C ASP A 17 -9.52 -13.05 8.36
N GLY A 18 -8.37 -13.73 8.35
CA GLY A 18 -8.17 -14.95 7.57
C GLY A 18 -8.29 -14.71 6.07
N GLU A 19 -7.98 -13.52 5.59
CA GLU A 19 -8.11 -13.13 4.19
C GLU A 19 -6.74 -12.94 3.54
N PRO A 20 -6.37 -13.77 2.56
CA PRO A 20 -5.03 -13.69 1.94
C PRO A 20 -4.75 -12.37 1.23
N ALA A 21 -5.78 -11.67 0.76
CA ALA A 21 -5.64 -10.40 0.03
C ALA A 21 -5.80 -9.16 0.91
N ALA A 22 -5.96 -9.32 2.24
CA ALA A 22 -6.20 -8.19 3.15
C ALA A 22 -4.92 -7.44 3.48
N HIS A 23 -4.18 -7.00 2.48
CA HIS A 23 -3.08 -6.05 2.63
C HIS A 23 -3.59 -4.71 3.17
N ALA A 24 -2.71 -3.89 3.72
CA ALA A 24 -3.09 -2.60 4.29
C ALA A 24 -3.82 -1.71 3.29
N GLU A 25 -3.33 -1.65 2.06
CA GLU A 25 -3.89 -0.82 0.99
C GLU A 25 -5.29 -1.32 0.61
N VAL A 26 -5.48 -2.63 0.42
CA VAL A 26 -6.79 -3.23 0.11
C VAL A 26 -7.77 -2.99 1.25
N THR A 27 -7.33 -3.15 2.49
CA THR A 27 -8.14 -2.87 3.68
C THR A 27 -8.57 -1.41 3.72
N CYS A 28 -7.65 -0.50 3.41
CA CYS A 28 -7.92 0.94 3.35
C CYS A 28 -8.98 1.27 2.30
N VAL A 29 -8.85 0.72 1.09
CA VAL A 29 -9.82 0.91 0.00
C VAL A 29 -11.19 0.37 0.38
N ARG A 30 -11.23 -0.81 1.01
CA ARG A 30 -12.47 -1.41 1.51
C ARG A 30 -13.18 -0.49 2.51
N ARG A 31 -12.43 0.10 3.44
CA ARG A 31 -12.96 1.03 4.44
C ARG A 31 -13.42 2.35 3.85
N ALA A 32 -12.78 2.82 2.79
CA ALA A 32 -13.21 4.00 2.07
C ALA A 32 -14.59 3.80 1.41
N GLY A 33 -14.94 2.55 1.09
CA GLY A 33 -16.24 2.17 0.55
C GLY A 33 -16.43 2.54 -0.93
N ARG A 34 -17.65 2.33 -1.42
CA ARG A 34 -17.98 2.68 -2.81
C ARG A 34 -18.02 4.19 -2.98
N ARG A 35 -17.21 4.68 -3.93
CA ARG A 35 -17.11 6.11 -4.22
C ARG A 35 -16.72 6.33 -5.68
N ARG A 36 -16.88 7.55 -6.16
CA ARG A 36 -16.59 7.91 -7.55
C ARG A 36 -15.43 8.90 -7.69
N ASP A 37 -14.92 9.39 -6.58
CA ASP A 37 -13.92 10.45 -6.52
C ASP A 37 -12.49 9.96 -6.34
N TRP A 38 -12.22 8.69 -6.67
CA TRP A 38 -10.88 8.10 -6.55
C TRP A 38 -9.79 8.93 -7.24
N ARG A 39 -10.15 9.60 -8.34
CA ARG A 39 -9.22 10.44 -9.11
C ARG A 39 -8.79 11.72 -8.40
N SER A 40 -9.40 12.04 -7.28
CA SER A 40 -9.02 13.18 -6.44
C SER A 40 -8.33 12.76 -5.15
N LEU A 41 -8.03 11.47 -5.00
CA LEU A 41 -7.44 10.92 -3.78
C LEU A 41 -5.95 10.62 -3.97
N THR A 42 -5.24 10.58 -2.86
CA THR A 42 -3.87 10.11 -2.76
C THR A 42 -3.84 8.87 -1.88
N LEU A 43 -3.16 7.83 -2.35
CA LEU A 43 -2.89 6.63 -1.54
C LEU A 43 -1.53 6.79 -0.87
N VAL A 44 -1.49 6.61 0.43
CA VAL A 44 -0.24 6.64 1.21
C VAL A 44 -0.03 5.25 1.83
N SER A 45 1.12 4.65 1.56
CA SER A 45 1.49 3.33 2.10
C SER A 45 2.87 3.41 2.74
N THR A 46 3.06 2.71 3.84
CA THR A 46 4.36 2.68 4.52
C THR A 46 5.41 1.89 3.74
N LEU A 47 4.97 0.89 2.95
CA LEU A 47 5.83 0.05 2.12
C LEU A 47 5.41 0.16 0.65
N SER A 48 6.37 -0.03 -0.25
CA SER A 48 6.12 -0.11 -1.69
C SER A 48 5.01 -1.14 -1.99
N PRO A 49 3.92 -0.75 -2.68
CA PRO A 49 2.78 -1.64 -2.88
C PRO A 49 3.09 -2.77 -3.85
N CYS A 50 2.66 -3.99 -3.49
CA CYS A 50 2.78 -5.16 -4.36
C CYS A 50 1.94 -5.02 -5.62
N ALA A 51 2.02 -6.00 -6.54
CA ALA A 51 1.26 -5.97 -7.79
C ALA A 51 -0.26 -5.87 -7.56
N MET A 52 -0.81 -6.58 -6.56
CA MET A 52 -2.23 -6.53 -6.23
C MET A 52 -2.66 -5.14 -5.79
N CYS A 53 -1.94 -4.53 -4.85
CA CYS A 53 -2.26 -3.20 -4.33
C CYS A 53 -2.02 -2.12 -5.37
N SER A 54 -0.96 -2.24 -6.16
CA SER A 54 -0.70 -1.35 -7.30
C SER A 54 -1.81 -1.46 -8.34
N GLY A 55 -2.28 -2.68 -8.63
CA GLY A 55 -3.42 -2.89 -9.53
C GLY A 55 -4.69 -2.22 -9.04
N THR A 56 -4.92 -2.19 -7.74
CA THR A 56 -6.04 -1.46 -7.14
C THR A 56 -5.95 0.04 -7.44
N ALA A 57 -4.77 0.64 -7.25
CA ALA A 57 -4.54 2.05 -7.57
C ALA A 57 -4.73 2.34 -9.05
N VAL A 58 -4.23 1.46 -9.92
CA VAL A 58 -4.39 1.59 -11.38
C VAL A 58 -5.86 1.48 -11.79
N LEU A 59 -6.58 0.49 -11.25
CA LEU A 59 -8.00 0.27 -11.56
C LEU A 59 -8.86 1.49 -11.24
N PHE A 60 -8.68 2.06 -10.07
CA PHE A 60 -9.47 3.20 -9.61
C PHE A 60 -8.91 4.54 -10.09
N ARG A 61 -7.77 4.53 -10.77
CA ARG A 61 -7.10 5.72 -11.31
C ARG A 61 -6.75 6.74 -10.22
N ILE A 62 -6.27 6.24 -9.09
CA ILE A 62 -5.70 7.09 -8.05
C ILE A 62 -4.47 7.79 -8.62
N PRO A 63 -4.43 9.13 -8.67
CA PRO A 63 -3.38 9.82 -9.44
C PRO A 63 -2.03 9.89 -8.75
N VAL A 64 -2.00 9.75 -7.42
CA VAL A 64 -0.76 9.91 -6.63
C VAL A 64 -0.65 8.79 -5.60
N VAL A 65 0.51 8.17 -5.54
CA VAL A 65 0.87 7.17 -4.52
C VAL A 65 2.13 7.65 -3.79
N VAL A 66 2.03 7.76 -2.48
CA VAL A 66 3.16 8.13 -1.61
C VAL A 66 3.60 6.88 -0.84
N ILE A 67 4.87 6.57 -0.91
CA ILE A 67 5.47 5.35 -0.37
C ILE A 67 6.45 5.73 0.74
N GLY A 68 6.29 5.14 1.93
CA GLY A 68 7.19 5.38 3.04
C GLY A 68 8.61 4.89 2.77
N GLU A 69 8.74 3.67 2.26
CA GLU A 69 10.05 3.11 1.90
C GLU A 69 9.90 1.98 0.88
N HIS A 70 10.96 1.65 0.16
CA HIS A 70 11.02 0.53 -0.78
C HIS A 70 12.31 -0.32 -0.65
N ASP A 71 13.13 -0.07 0.37
CA ASP A 71 14.36 -0.80 0.60
C ASP A 71 14.08 -2.25 1.06
N SER A 72 13.08 -2.42 1.94
CA SER A 72 12.69 -3.73 2.45
C SER A 72 12.00 -4.59 1.38
N TYR A 73 11.30 -3.96 0.46
CA TYR A 73 10.60 -4.62 -0.64
C TYR A 73 10.30 -3.59 -1.72
N LEU A 74 10.67 -3.90 -2.95
CA LEU A 74 10.31 -3.10 -4.12
C LEU A 74 9.10 -3.76 -4.79
N GLY A 75 7.97 -3.06 -4.76
CA GLY A 75 6.74 -3.51 -5.40
C GLY A 75 6.66 -3.14 -6.88
N ALA A 76 5.46 -2.89 -7.37
CA ALA A 76 5.19 -2.62 -8.78
C ALA A 76 5.23 -1.13 -9.13
N GLU A 77 6.25 -0.40 -8.65
CA GLU A 77 6.37 1.05 -8.86
C GLU A 77 6.49 1.43 -10.34
N ASP A 78 7.23 0.64 -11.12
CA ASP A 78 7.37 0.90 -12.56
C ASP A 78 6.03 0.80 -13.28
N TRP A 79 5.18 -0.14 -12.89
CA TRP A 79 3.83 -0.26 -13.43
C TRP A 79 2.98 0.95 -13.06
N LEU A 80 3.04 1.41 -11.82
CA LEU A 80 2.33 2.62 -11.39
C LEU A 80 2.72 3.82 -12.24
N ARG A 81 4.02 4.03 -12.45
CA ARG A 81 4.52 5.13 -13.28
C ARG A 81 4.11 4.99 -14.75
N ALA A 82 4.19 3.79 -15.30
CA ALA A 82 3.76 3.50 -16.67
C ALA A 82 2.26 3.75 -16.88
N ALA A 83 1.46 3.58 -15.84
CA ALA A 83 0.03 3.88 -15.84
C ALA A 83 -0.29 5.38 -15.63
N GLY A 84 0.73 6.23 -15.53
CA GLY A 84 0.57 7.68 -15.35
C GLY A 84 0.36 8.12 -13.91
N ILE A 85 0.61 7.25 -12.94
CA ILE A 85 0.49 7.58 -11.52
C ILE A 85 1.79 8.24 -11.04
N GLU A 86 1.66 9.37 -10.36
CA GLU A 86 2.78 10.04 -9.72
C GLU A 86 3.17 9.26 -8.45
N VAL A 87 4.43 8.84 -8.37
CA VAL A 87 4.94 8.02 -7.27
C VAL A 87 6.03 8.78 -6.52
N HIS A 88 5.85 8.94 -5.22
CA HIS A 88 6.82 9.57 -4.33
C HIS A 88 7.30 8.57 -3.28
N VAL A 89 8.60 8.36 -3.17
CA VAL A 89 9.23 7.53 -2.14
C VAL A 89 9.91 8.44 -1.13
N LEU A 90 9.52 8.32 0.14
CA LEU A 90 9.97 9.22 1.20
C LEU A 90 11.29 8.79 1.84
N ASP A 91 11.66 7.51 1.70
CA ASP A 91 12.81 6.91 2.39
C ASP A 91 12.75 7.15 3.92
N ASP A 92 11.57 6.96 4.49
CA ASP A 92 11.32 7.23 5.90
C ASP A 92 11.91 6.10 6.77
N PRO A 93 12.90 6.40 7.63
CA PRO A 93 13.55 5.38 8.45
C PRO A 93 12.61 4.70 9.46
N ARG A 94 11.52 5.35 9.84
CA ARG A 94 10.51 4.75 10.72
C ARG A 94 9.75 3.62 10.01
N CYS A 95 9.48 3.79 8.72
CA CYS A 95 8.85 2.76 7.89
C CYS A 95 9.80 1.58 7.70
N VAL A 96 11.07 1.83 7.42
CA VAL A 96 12.11 0.80 7.32
C VAL A 96 12.21 0.00 8.61
N ALA A 97 12.24 0.67 9.76
CA ALA A 97 12.33 0.01 11.08
C ALA A 97 11.15 -0.91 11.36
N LEU A 98 9.93 -0.53 10.94
CA LEU A 98 8.75 -1.37 11.09
C LEU A 98 8.88 -2.67 10.29
N MET A 99 9.36 -2.59 9.05
CA MET A 99 9.56 -3.76 8.18
C MET A 99 10.70 -4.65 8.68
N GLU A 100 11.81 -4.07 9.11
CA GLU A 100 12.90 -4.83 9.71
C GLU A 100 12.43 -5.63 10.91
N ARG A 101 11.60 -5.04 11.75
CA ARG A 101 11.01 -5.72 12.90
C ARG A 101 10.12 -6.88 12.47
N LEU A 102 9.23 -6.67 11.51
CA LEU A 102 8.36 -7.72 10.99
C LEU A 102 9.16 -8.89 10.41
N GLN A 103 10.14 -8.59 9.56
CA GLN A 103 10.98 -9.60 8.92
C GLN A 103 11.80 -10.40 9.92
N ARG A 104 12.24 -9.78 11.00
CA ARG A 104 13.01 -10.43 12.07
C ARG A 104 12.13 -11.26 12.99
N GLU A 105 10.98 -10.72 13.43
CA GLU A 105 10.11 -11.37 14.41
C GLU A 105 9.14 -12.38 13.79
N HIS A 106 8.71 -12.14 12.55
CA HIS A 106 7.68 -12.94 11.86
C HIS A 106 8.04 -13.19 10.40
N PRO A 107 9.18 -13.84 10.12
CA PRO A 107 9.63 -14.05 8.72
C PRO A 107 8.64 -14.87 7.89
N ASP A 108 7.96 -15.84 8.51
CA ASP A 108 6.97 -16.68 7.81
C ASP A 108 5.74 -15.88 7.39
N LEU A 109 5.27 -14.98 8.23
CA LEU A 109 4.14 -14.08 7.90
C LEU A 109 4.52 -13.12 6.78
N TRP A 110 5.75 -12.62 6.79
CA TRP A 110 6.25 -11.76 5.73
C TRP A 110 6.32 -12.50 4.39
N GLY A 111 6.91 -13.70 4.38
CA GLY A 111 6.99 -14.52 3.17
C GLY A 111 5.60 -14.83 2.60
N GLU A 112 4.66 -15.21 3.46
CA GLU A 112 3.27 -15.46 3.08
C GLU A 112 2.61 -14.23 2.45
N ASP A 113 2.92 -13.04 2.97
CA ASP A 113 2.35 -11.76 2.51
C ASP A 113 2.73 -11.44 1.06
N ILE A 114 3.88 -11.90 0.61
CA ILE A 114 4.42 -11.67 -0.73
C ILE A 114 4.41 -12.92 -1.63
N GLY A 115 3.71 -13.97 -1.21
CA GLY A 115 3.54 -15.18 -2.01
C GLY A 115 4.71 -16.16 -2.00
N GLU A 116 5.55 -16.07 -0.99
CA GLU A 116 6.66 -17.00 -0.79
C GLU A 116 6.34 -18.15 0.18
#